data_4f2f5458bf8f1a06bd5beb5343a69e00
#
_entry.id   4f2f5458bf8f1a06bd5beb5343a69e00
#
_cell.length_a   1.000
_cell.length_b   1.000
_cell.length_c   1.000
_cell.angle_alpha   90.00
_cell.angle_beta   90.00
_cell.angle_gamma   90.00
#
_symmetry.space_group_name_H-M   'P 1'
#
loop_
_entity.id
_entity.type
_entity.pdbx_description
1 polymer ?
#
loop_
_entity_poly.entity_id
_entity_poly.type
_entity_poly.pdbx_seq_one_letter_code
_entity_poly.pdbx_strand_id
1 'polypeptide(L)'
;MSHAVKTRSEKATLAARRTVCYTALVLLSFLCLFFFYVLVINSTRTHFEIQKGFSLLPGKSLMTNLKNVLSDANIPVLTGVRNSLIVSGCSAALSVYFSALTAYGIYAYNFRFKKAAFAIILLIMTMPTQVSALGFLQLITKMGLKNSFIPLIIPSIAAPAVFFFMKQYLDASLPMEIVEAARIDGAGEFYTFNHIVLPIMKPALAVQAIFSFVSSWNNYFIPALVLDTADKKTLPILIAQLRSADFLKFDMGKVYMLVAIAILPVIIVYLLLSKFIVRGVALGGVKG
;
A
#
# COMPACT_ATOMS: atom_id res chain seq x y z
N MET A 1 -11.09 -55.80 3.11
CA MET A 1 -11.30 -54.96 4.32
C MET A 1 -10.23 -53.87 4.52
N SER A 2 -8.99 -54.05 4.16
CA SER A 2 -7.87 -53.09 4.39
C SER A 2 -7.99 -51.77 3.63
N HIS A 3 -8.46 -51.77 2.38
CA HIS A 3 -8.59 -50.53 1.58
C HIS A 3 -9.66 -49.54 2.08
N ALA A 4 -10.81 -50.06 2.58
CA ALA A 4 -11.91 -49.23 3.09
C ALA A 4 -11.56 -48.56 4.42
N VAL A 5 -10.74 -49.18 5.26
CA VAL A 5 -10.26 -48.59 6.55
C VAL A 5 -9.25 -47.47 6.30
N LYS A 6 -8.34 -47.67 5.32
CA LYS A 6 -7.33 -46.67 4.95
C LYS A 6 -7.96 -45.39 4.40
N THR A 7 -8.97 -45.51 3.52
CA THR A 7 -9.70 -44.36 2.96
C THR A 7 -10.53 -43.60 4.00
N ARG A 8 -11.06 -44.31 5.04
CA ARG A 8 -11.82 -43.67 6.12
C ARG A 8 -10.90 -42.88 7.07
N SER A 9 -9.73 -43.40 7.39
CA SER A 9 -8.69 -42.71 8.17
C SER A 9 -8.15 -41.48 7.43
N GLU A 10 -7.88 -41.59 6.14
CA GLU A 10 -7.42 -40.47 5.30
C GLU A 10 -8.47 -39.35 5.23
N LYS A 11 -9.75 -39.69 5.05
CA LYS A 11 -10.85 -38.71 5.06
C LYS A 11 -10.98 -38.01 6.42
N ALA A 12 -10.84 -38.75 7.53
CA ALA A 12 -10.89 -38.17 8.88
C ALA A 12 -9.69 -37.21 9.11
N THR A 13 -8.50 -37.58 8.69
CA THR A 13 -7.30 -36.74 8.79
C THR A 13 -7.42 -35.48 7.91
N LEU A 14 -7.97 -35.59 6.72
CA LEU A 14 -8.24 -34.45 5.83
C LEU A 14 -9.30 -33.52 6.43
N ALA A 15 -10.38 -34.09 7.02
CA ALA A 15 -11.40 -33.31 7.70
C ALA A 15 -10.82 -32.54 8.90
N ALA A 16 -10.02 -33.23 9.74
CA ALA A 16 -9.36 -32.60 10.90
C ALA A 16 -8.42 -31.46 10.46
N ARG A 17 -7.59 -31.66 9.45
CA ARG A 17 -6.70 -30.62 8.88
C ARG A 17 -7.52 -29.42 8.35
N ARG A 18 -8.59 -29.67 7.61
CA ARG A 18 -9.49 -28.61 7.13
C ARG A 18 -10.11 -27.83 8.27
N THR A 19 -10.62 -28.50 9.29
CA THR A 19 -11.19 -27.85 10.48
C THR A 19 -10.15 -26.95 11.16
N VAL A 20 -8.94 -27.44 11.41
CA VAL A 20 -7.87 -26.63 12.01
C VAL A 20 -7.54 -25.41 11.14
N CYS A 21 -7.39 -25.59 9.81
CA CYS A 21 -7.13 -24.48 8.91
C CYS A 21 -8.25 -23.44 8.90
N TYR A 22 -9.52 -23.88 8.81
CA TYR A 22 -10.66 -22.95 8.83
C TYR A 22 -10.81 -22.24 10.18
N THR A 23 -10.61 -22.94 11.30
CA THR A 23 -10.63 -22.32 12.65
C THR A 23 -9.54 -21.26 12.76
N ALA A 24 -8.31 -21.55 12.34
CA ALA A 24 -7.23 -20.59 12.33
C ALA A 24 -7.53 -19.36 11.44
N LEU A 25 -8.06 -19.58 10.23
CA LEU A 25 -8.44 -18.49 9.33
C LEU A 25 -9.57 -17.64 9.90
N VAL A 26 -10.60 -18.24 10.50
CA VAL A 26 -11.72 -17.52 11.13
C VAL A 26 -11.22 -16.68 12.30
N LEU A 27 -10.37 -17.26 13.17
CA LEU A 27 -9.78 -16.53 14.30
C LEU A 27 -8.92 -15.35 13.83
N LEU A 28 -8.06 -15.55 12.83
CA LEU A 28 -7.25 -14.47 12.26
C LEU A 28 -8.12 -13.39 11.61
N SER A 29 -9.15 -13.78 10.86
CA SER A 29 -10.11 -12.83 10.26
C SER A 29 -10.85 -12.03 11.33
N PHE A 30 -11.31 -12.69 12.39
CA PHE A 30 -11.95 -12.03 13.52
C PHE A 30 -11.01 -11.02 14.18
N LEU A 31 -9.77 -11.40 14.48
CA LEU A 31 -8.78 -10.50 15.08
C LEU A 31 -8.50 -9.28 14.18
N CYS A 32 -8.32 -9.49 12.88
CA CYS A 32 -8.11 -8.40 11.93
C CYS A 32 -9.31 -7.44 11.87
N LEU A 33 -10.52 -7.97 11.75
CA LEU A 33 -11.75 -7.17 11.64
C LEU A 33 -12.14 -6.50 12.96
N PHE A 34 -11.79 -7.08 14.09
CA PHE A 34 -12.13 -6.56 15.42
C PHE A 34 -11.58 -5.14 15.64
N PHE A 35 -10.35 -4.86 15.24
CA PHE A 35 -9.77 -3.52 15.38
C PHE A 35 -10.50 -2.48 14.52
N PHE A 36 -10.92 -2.84 13.30
CA PHE A 36 -11.74 -1.96 12.46
C PHE A 36 -13.13 -1.75 13.07
N TYR A 37 -13.72 -2.79 13.63
CA TYR A 37 -14.99 -2.69 14.35
C TYR A 37 -14.89 -1.71 15.52
N VAL A 38 -13.87 -1.86 16.38
CA VAL A 38 -13.63 -0.96 17.51
C VAL A 38 -13.42 0.48 17.05
N LEU A 39 -12.68 0.69 15.96
CA LEU A 39 -12.48 2.01 15.37
C LEU A 39 -13.83 2.65 14.96
N VAL A 40 -14.67 1.90 14.23
CA VAL A 40 -15.99 2.40 13.79
C VAL A 40 -16.89 2.68 15.00
N ILE A 41 -16.94 1.78 15.98
CA ILE A 41 -17.72 2.00 17.22
C ILE A 41 -17.24 3.28 17.93
N ASN A 42 -15.93 3.43 18.15
CA ASN A 42 -15.41 4.61 18.86
C ASN A 42 -15.59 5.91 18.06
N SER A 43 -15.64 5.89 16.73
CA SER A 43 -15.96 7.06 15.94
C SER A 43 -17.41 7.56 16.17
N THR A 44 -18.30 6.72 16.70
CA THR A 44 -19.68 7.05 17.05
C THR A 44 -19.87 7.52 18.50
N ARG A 45 -18.82 7.50 19.33
CA ARG A 45 -18.86 7.76 20.77
C ARG A 45 -18.24 9.12 21.10
N THR A 46 -18.69 9.72 22.19
CA THR A 46 -18.08 10.93 22.76
C THR A 46 -16.73 10.62 23.41
N HIS A 47 -15.90 11.64 23.60
CA HIS A 47 -14.65 11.54 24.35
C HIS A 47 -14.82 10.83 25.69
N PHE A 48 -15.81 11.28 26.50
CA PHE A 48 -16.10 10.71 27.83
C PHE A 48 -16.58 9.26 27.78
N GLU A 49 -17.38 8.89 26.79
CA GLU A 49 -17.80 7.49 26.61
C GLU A 49 -16.63 6.58 26.28
N ILE A 50 -15.67 7.05 25.45
CA ILE A 50 -14.47 6.29 25.10
C ILE A 50 -13.56 6.11 26.34
N GLN A 51 -13.41 7.17 27.16
CA GLN A 51 -12.63 7.11 28.40
C GLN A 51 -13.21 6.14 29.44
N LYS A 52 -14.52 5.91 29.45
CA LYS A 52 -15.17 4.90 30.33
C LYS A 52 -14.80 3.47 29.98
N GLY A 53 -14.11 3.25 28.84
CA GLY A 53 -13.60 1.94 28.45
C GLY A 53 -14.25 1.37 27.18
N PHE A 54 -13.98 0.11 26.95
CA PHE A 54 -14.42 -0.63 25.79
C PHE A 54 -15.95 -0.80 25.72
N SER A 55 -16.52 -0.69 24.53
CA SER A 55 -17.92 -0.99 24.24
C SER A 55 -18.06 -1.69 22.88
N LEU A 56 -18.95 -2.67 22.83
CA LEU A 56 -19.38 -3.29 21.58
C LEU A 56 -20.53 -2.52 20.90
N LEU A 57 -21.21 -1.62 21.62
CA LEU A 57 -22.35 -0.89 21.07
C LEU A 57 -21.94 0.50 20.58
N PRO A 58 -22.50 0.95 19.45
CA PRO A 58 -22.25 2.29 18.93
C PRO A 58 -22.84 3.37 19.84
N GLY A 59 -22.21 4.51 19.89
CA GLY A 59 -22.73 5.73 20.51
C GLY A 59 -23.67 6.49 19.54
N LYS A 60 -24.11 7.67 19.98
CA LYS A 60 -25.01 8.56 19.21
C LYS A 60 -24.30 9.77 18.60
N SER A 61 -22.97 9.83 18.72
CA SER A 61 -22.18 11.03 18.38
C SER A 61 -21.51 10.99 17.01
N LEU A 62 -21.87 10.05 16.11
CA LEU A 62 -21.26 9.93 14.77
C LEU A 62 -21.30 11.25 14.01
N MET A 63 -22.50 11.87 13.90
CA MET A 63 -22.68 13.10 13.14
C MET A 63 -22.00 14.30 13.80
N THR A 64 -22.02 14.34 15.14
CA THR A 64 -21.33 15.36 15.93
C THR A 64 -19.81 15.28 15.72
N ASN A 65 -19.23 14.09 15.84
CA ASN A 65 -17.80 13.88 15.62
C ASN A 65 -17.40 14.21 14.18
N LEU A 66 -18.21 13.79 13.19
CA LEU A 66 -17.98 14.10 11.79
C LEU A 66 -17.99 15.62 11.54
N LYS A 67 -19.02 16.32 12.04
CA LYS A 67 -19.13 17.79 11.95
C LYS A 67 -17.93 18.46 12.63
N ASN A 68 -17.57 18.04 13.84
CA ASN A 68 -16.45 18.60 14.60
C ASN A 68 -15.10 18.41 13.88
N VAL A 69 -14.92 17.30 13.19
CA VAL A 69 -13.71 17.03 12.39
C VAL A 69 -13.68 17.89 11.13
N LEU A 70 -14.80 17.98 10.40
CA LEU A 70 -14.86 18.69 9.13
C LEU A 70 -14.88 20.22 9.29
N SER A 71 -15.37 20.75 10.43
CA SER A 71 -15.44 22.19 10.72
C SER A 71 -14.23 22.71 11.52
N ASP A 72 -13.25 21.87 11.84
CA ASP A 72 -12.07 22.29 12.59
C ASP A 72 -11.11 23.10 11.69
N ALA A 73 -11.06 24.41 11.92
CA ALA A 73 -10.22 25.32 11.13
C ALA A 73 -8.71 25.01 11.25
N ASN A 74 -8.28 24.38 12.35
CA ASN A 74 -6.86 24.01 12.57
C ASN A 74 -6.48 22.71 11.87
N ILE A 75 -7.48 21.92 11.46
CA ILE A 75 -7.27 20.59 10.86
C ILE A 75 -8.07 20.49 9.55
N PRO A 76 -7.54 21.02 8.45
CA PRO A 76 -8.23 21.01 7.15
C PRO A 76 -8.26 19.60 6.55
N VAL A 77 -9.17 18.75 7.06
CA VAL A 77 -9.23 17.31 6.76
C VAL A 77 -9.41 17.05 5.26
N LEU A 78 -10.32 17.73 4.59
CA LEU A 78 -10.56 17.55 3.15
C LEU A 78 -9.32 17.89 2.31
N THR A 79 -8.60 18.94 2.69
CA THR A 79 -7.32 19.30 2.07
C THR A 79 -6.27 18.21 2.33
N GLY A 80 -6.19 17.71 3.57
CA GLY A 80 -5.28 16.61 3.92
C GLY A 80 -5.57 15.32 3.16
N VAL A 81 -6.83 14.95 3.00
CA VAL A 81 -7.25 13.80 2.17
C VAL A 81 -6.84 14.01 0.71
N ARG A 82 -7.16 15.18 0.13
CA ARG A 82 -6.77 15.51 -1.26
C ARG A 82 -5.26 15.44 -1.45
N ASN A 83 -4.50 16.04 -0.55
CA ASN A 83 -3.04 16.06 -0.62
C ASN A 83 -2.45 14.65 -0.52
N SER A 84 -2.95 13.83 0.42
CA SER A 84 -2.55 12.44 0.56
C SER A 84 -2.90 11.61 -0.69
N LEU A 85 -4.07 11.82 -1.30
CA LEU A 85 -4.46 11.15 -2.54
C LEU A 85 -3.53 11.51 -3.71
N ILE A 86 -3.18 12.80 -3.84
CA ILE A 86 -2.25 13.26 -4.89
C ILE A 86 -0.87 12.62 -4.67
N VAL A 87 -0.32 12.74 -3.46
CA VAL A 87 1.03 12.23 -3.18
C VAL A 87 1.07 10.71 -3.34
N SER A 88 0.15 9.97 -2.70
CA SER A 88 0.18 8.51 -2.75
C SER A 88 -0.23 7.94 -4.12
N GLY A 89 -1.18 8.55 -4.80
CA GLY A 89 -1.60 8.14 -6.14
C GLY A 89 -0.49 8.33 -7.18
N CYS A 90 0.13 9.52 -7.21
CA CYS A 90 1.24 9.80 -8.10
C CYS A 90 2.47 8.94 -7.77
N SER A 91 2.81 8.79 -6.48
CA SER A 91 3.94 7.95 -6.07
C SER A 91 3.72 6.49 -6.46
N ALA A 92 2.52 5.95 -6.24
CA ALA A 92 2.20 4.57 -6.63
C ALA A 92 2.28 4.38 -8.16
N ALA A 93 1.72 5.28 -8.95
CA ALA A 93 1.77 5.21 -10.39
C ALA A 93 3.21 5.25 -10.93
N LEU A 94 4.02 6.20 -10.46
CA LEU A 94 5.42 6.33 -10.87
C LEU A 94 6.25 5.12 -10.43
N SER A 95 6.13 4.69 -9.17
CA SER A 95 6.91 3.56 -8.67
C SER A 95 6.62 2.27 -9.41
N VAL A 96 5.36 1.99 -9.69
CA VAL A 96 4.94 0.76 -10.38
C VAL A 96 5.38 0.77 -11.84
N TYR A 97 5.14 1.87 -12.55
CA TYR A 97 5.48 1.97 -13.98
C TYR A 97 7.00 1.89 -14.21
N PHE A 98 7.77 2.73 -13.51
CA PHE A 98 9.22 2.77 -13.71
C PHE A 98 9.93 1.53 -13.15
N SER A 99 9.42 0.94 -12.07
CA SER A 99 9.93 -0.35 -11.59
C SER A 99 9.66 -1.49 -12.57
N ALA A 100 8.49 -1.53 -13.20
CA ALA A 100 8.18 -2.51 -14.23
C ALA A 100 9.07 -2.32 -15.47
N LEU A 101 9.28 -1.07 -15.90
CA LEU A 101 10.15 -0.73 -17.02
C LEU A 101 11.61 -1.14 -16.73
N THR A 102 12.12 -0.83 -15.55
CA THR A 102 13.46 -1.22 -15.11
C THR A 102 13.60 -2.75 -15.01
N ALA A 103 12.58 -3.41 -14.49
CA ALA A 103 12.55 -4.88 -14.39
C ALA A 103 12.56 -5.52 -15.78
N TYR A 104 11.79 -4.99 -16.73
CA TYR A 104 11.81 -5.43 -18.11
C TYR A 104 13.18 -5.22 -18.76
N GLY A 105 13.80 -4.05 -18.57
CA GLY A 105 15.15 -3.78 -19.07
C GLY A 105 16.19 -4.77 -18.55
N ILE A 106 16.16 -5.08 -17.25
CA ILE A 106 17.06 -6.10 -16.67
C ILE A 106 16.66 -7.52 -17.07
N TYR A 107 15.39 -7.81 -17.37
CA TYR A 107 14.94 -9.11 -17.83
C TYR A 107 15.32 -9.36 -19.29
N ALA A 108 14.92 -8.48 -20.20
CA ALA A 108 14.94 -8.71 -21.64
C ALA A 108 16.29 -8.46 -22.32
N TYR A 109 17.21 -7.75 -21.66
CA TYR A 109 18.49 -7.40 -22.26
C TYR A 109 19.67 -8.10 -21.58
N ASN A 110 20.67 -8.46 -22.37
CA ASN A 110 21.97 -8.92 -21.91
C ASN A 110 23.01 -7.81 -22.09
N PHE A 111 23.53 -7.27 -20.98
CA PHE A 111 24.57 -6.25 -20.97
C PHE A 111 25.61 -6.52 -19.89
N ARG A 112 26.83 -5.97 -20.10
CA ARG A 112 28.02 -6.27 -19.27
C ARG A 112 27.80 -6.09 -17.77
N PHE A 113 27.06 -5.08 -17.35
CA PHE A 113 26.86 -4.71 -15.95
C PHE A 113 25.51 -5.17 -15.37
N LYS A 114 24.75 -6.04 -16.05
CA LYS A 114 23.43 -6.53 -15.63
C LYS A 114 23.42 -7.05 -14.20
N LYS A 115 24.37 -7.93 -13.85
CA LYS A 115 24.48 -8.50 -12.48
C LYS A 115 24.81 -7.44 -11.44
N ALA A 116 25.73 -6.52 -11.76
CA ALA A 116 26.11 -5.43 -10.87
C ALA A 116 24.96 -4.46 -10.64
N ALA A 117 24.24 -4.07 -11.68
CA ALA A 117 23.06 -3.20 -11.58
C ALA A 117 21.98 -3.84 -10.68
N PHE A 118 21.67 -5.11 -10.87
CA PHE A 118 20.74 -5.83 -10.01
C PHE A 118 21.20 -5.87 -8.56
N ALA A 119 22.49 -6.21 -8.32
CA ALA A 119 23.05 -6.26 -6.97
C ALA A 119 23.03 -4.89 -6.26
N ILE A 120 23.35 -3.80 -6.98
CA ILE A 120 23.28 -2.43 -6.44
C ILE A 120 21.84 -2.06 -6.03
N ILE A 121 20.85 -2.39 -6.87
CA ILE A 121 19.43 -2.13 -6.53
C ILE A 121 19.04 -2.88 -5.25
N LEU A 122 19.44 -4.15 -5.10
CA LEU A 122 19.17 -4.92 -3.90
C LEU A 122 19.89 -4.36 -2.67
N LEU A 123 21.13 -3.90 -2.84
CA LEU A 123 21.89 -3.29 -1.75
C LEU A 123 21.22 -2.00 -1.24
N ILE A 124 20.67 -1.18 -2.13
CA ILE A 124 19.92 0.04 -1.77
C ILE A 124 18.69 -0.30 -0.91
N MET A 125 18.02 -1.44 -1.13
CA MET A 125 16.88 -1.87 -0.31
C MET A 125 17.24 -2.05 1.17
N THR A 126 18.48 -2.34 1.49
CA THR A 126 18.93 -2.57 2.88
C THR A 126 19.20 -1.27 3.65
N MET A 127 19.23 -0.13 2.96
CA MET A 127 19.50 1.17 3.58
C MET A 127 18.27 1.69 4.34
N PRO A 128 18.38 1.97 5.66
CA PRO A 128 17.27 2.55 6.42
C PRO A 128 16.93 3.96 5.90
N THR A 129 15.67 4.20 5.61
CA THR A 129 15.19 5.51 5.12
C THR A 129 15.42 6.64 6.12
N GLN A 130 15.41 6.34 7.42
CA GLN A 130 15.63 7.30 8.49
C GLN A 130 17.08 7.86 8.46
N VAL A 131 18.05 7.04 8.11
CA VAL A 131 19.46 7.46 7.99
C VAL A 131 19.63 8.45 6.84
N SER A 132 18.94 8.23 5.74
CA SER A 132 19.03 9.09 4.55
C SER A 132 18.21 10.39 4.69
N ALA A 133 17.32 10.49 5.66
CA ALA A 133 16.35 11.58 5.76
C ALA A 133 16.99 12.95 5.93
N LEU A 134 18.08 13.05 6.73
CA LEU A 134 18.78 14.32 6.96
C LEU A 134 19.45 14.83 5.68
N GLY A 135 20.17 13.96 4.98
CA GLY A 135 20.79 14.31 3.70
C GLY A 135 19.75 14.67 2.63
N PHE A 136 18.63 13.93 2.61
CA PHE A 136 17.51 14.25 1.75
C PHE A 136 16.93 15.63 2.04
N LEU A 137 16.67 15.98 3.32
CA LEU A 137 16.16 17.28 3.72
C LEU A 137 17.12 18.42 3.32
N GLN A 138 18.43 18.24 3.52
CA GLN A 138 19.43 19.22 3.11
C GLN A 138 19.42 19.42 1.59
N LEU A 139 19.33 18.34 0.82
CA LEU A 139 19.28 18.39 -0.65
C LEU A 139 18.06 19.17 -1.14
N ILE A 140 16.85 18.80 -0.68
CA ILE A 140 15.61 19.47 -1.13
C ILE A 140 15.55 20.92 -0.71
N THR A 141 16.15 21.28 0.45
CA THR A 141 16.26 22.67 0.90
C THR A 141 17.16 23.48 -0.02
N LYS A 142 18.34 22.94 -0.37
CA LYS A 142 19.27 23.58 -1.35
C LYS A 142 18.62 23.74 -2.74
N MET A 143 17.75 22.80 -3.13
CA MET A 143 17.04 22.87 -4.41
C MET A 143 15.81 23.79 -4.37
N GLY A 144 15.46 24.39 -3.23
CA GLY A 144 14.27 25.22 -3.09
C GLY A 144 12.94 24.44 -3.18
N LEU A 145 12.98 23.12 -2.98
CA LEU A 145 11.82 22.23 -3.12
C LEU A 145 11.09 21.94 -1.80
N LYS A 146 11.52 22.57 -0.68
CA LYS A 146 10.84 22.46 0.59
C LYS A 146 9.40 22.98 0.46
N ASN A 147 8.48 22.43 1.26
CA ASN A 147 7.05 22.72 1.22
C ASN A 147 6.41 22.45 -0.17
N SER A 148 6.84 21.38 -0.85
CA SER A 148 6.34 20.93 -2.15
C SER A 148 6.07 19.43 -2.16
N PHE A 149 5.18 18.96 -3.03
CA PHE A 149 4.92 17.52 -3.23
C PHE A 149 5.96 16.84 -4.13
N ILE A 150 6.73 17.61 -4.90
CA ILE A 150 7.74 17.08 -5.84
C ILE A 150 8.72 16.13 -5.13
N PRO A 151 9.34 16.49 -3.97
CA PRO A 151 10.26 15.60 -3.27
C PRO A 151 9.60 14.37 -2.67
N LEU A 152 8.28 14.35 -2.52
CA LEU A 152 7.54 13.19 -2.03
C LEU A 152 7.15 12.24 -3.17
N ILE A 153 6.99 12.76 -4.39
CA ILE A 153 6.48 12.01 -5.54
C ILE A 153 7.61 11.51 -6.43
N ILE A 154 8.53 12.40 -6.87
CA ILE A 154 9.54 12.06 -7.87
C ILE A 154 10.49 10.94 -7.44
N PRO A 155 11.00 10.88 -6.18
CA PRO A 155 11.89 9.80 -5.77
C PRO A 155 11.24 8.41 -5.82
N SER A 156 9.91 8.31 -5.86
CA SER A 156 9.22 7.03 -5.99
C SER A 156 9.46 6.32 -7.33
N ILE A 157 10.00 7.01 -8.34
CA ILE A 157 10.49 6.40 -9.58
C ILE A 157 11.54 5.32 -9.28
N ALA A 158 12.41 5.54 -8.29
CA ALA A 158 13.39 4.59 -7.83
C ALA A 158 12.86 3.82 -6.61
N ALA A 159 12.05 2.80 -6.86
CA ALA A 159 11.46 1.94 -5.81
C ALA A 159 12.05 0.51 -5.87
N PRO A 160 13.22 0.26 -5.22
CA PRO A 160 13.93 -1.02 -5.33
C PRO A 160 13.10 -2.23 -4.94
N ALA A 161 12.25 -2.12 -3.90
CA ALA A 161 11.38 -3.23 -3.48
C ALA A 161 10.35 -3.56 -4.56
N VAL A 162 9.70 -2.55 -5.14
CA VAL A 162 8.71 -2.73 -6.22
C VAL A 162 9.39 -3.34 -7.45
N PHE A 163 10.56 -2.82 -7.83
CA PHE A 163 11.40 -3.38 -8.90
C PHE A 163 11.70 -4.87 -8.68
N PHE A 164 12.11 -5.26 -7.47
CA PHE A 164 12.42 -6.64 -7.15
C PHE A 164 11.22 -7.56 -7.40
N PHE A 165 10.04 -7.20 -6.90
CA PHE A 165 8.82 -7.98 -7.12
C PHE A 165 8.40 -8.04 -8.60
N MET A 166 8.55 -6.92 -9.35
CA MET A 166 8.28 -6.89 -10.79
C MET A 166 9.22 -7.82 -11.55
N LYS A 167 10.51 -7.82 -11.19
CA LYS A 167 11.51 -8.70 -11.81
C LYS A 167 11.21 -10.18 -11.54
N GLN A 168 10.88 -10.55 -10.29
CA GLN A 168 10.50 -11.92 -9.96
C GLN A 168 9.24 -12.38 -10.72
N TYR A 169 8.28 -11.47 -10.89
CA TYR A 169 7.07 -11.77 -11.65
C TYR A 169 7.39 -12.03 -13.14
N LEU A 170 8.24 -11.21 -13.75
CA LEU A 170 8.66 -11.40 -15.13
C LEU A 170 9.39 -12.73 -15.32
N ASP A 171 10.32 -13.09 -14.42
CA ASP A 171 11.04 -14.35 -14.45
C ASP A 171 10.10 -15.57 -14.42
N ALA A 172 8.98 -15.46 -13.69
CA ALA A 172 8.03 -16.56 -13.54
C ALA A 172 6.94 -16.60 -14.61
N SER A 173 6.61 -15.47 -15.26
CA SER A 173 5.35 -15.33 -16.01
C SER A 173 5.51 -14.86 -17.45
N LEU A 174 6.67 -14.34 -17.85
CA LEU A 174 6.90 -13.85 -19.21
C LEU A 174 7.87 -14.78 -19.96
N PRO A 175 7.40 -15.62 -20.91
CA PRO A 175 8.29 -16.34 -21.82
C PRO A 175 9.07 -15.35 -22.69
N MET A 176 10.39 -15.54 -22.83
CA MET A 176 11.24 -14.65 -23.63
C MET A 176 10.87 -14.68 -25.12
N GLU A 177 10.34 -15.79 -25.58
CA GLU A 177 9.86 -16.02 -26.95
C GLU A 177 8.79 -14.98 -27.37
N ILE A 178 7.98 -14.48 -26.44
CA ILE A 178 6.99 -13.42 -26.74
C ILE A 178 7.69 -12.11 -27.09
N VAL A 179 8.78 -11.77 -26.39
CA VAL A 179 9.56 -10.57 -26.66
C VAL A 179 10.33 -10.72 -27.97
N GLU A 180 10.89 -11.88 -28.23
CA GLU A 180 11.61 -12.19 -29.47
C GLU A 180 10.69 -12.17 -30.69
N ALA A 181 9.49 -12.72 -30.59
CA ALA A 181 8.47 -12.64 -31.65
C ALA A 181 8.12 -11.19 -31.99
N ALA A 182 7.87 -10.36 -30.96
CA ALA A 182 7.59 -8.94 -31.17
C ALA A 182 8.74 -8.20 -31.89
N ARG A 183 9.99 -8.56 -31.58
CA ARG A 183 11.18 -8.00 -32.29
C ARG A 183 11.24 -8.44 -33.74
N ILE A 184 10.93 -9.72 -34.03
CA ILE A 184 10.89 -10.25 -35.41
C ILE A 184 9.79 -9.53 -36.22
N ASP A 185 8.64 -9.23 -35.58
CA ASP A 185 7.55 -8.46 -36.18
C ASP A 185 7.88 -6.96 -36.36
N GLY A 186 9.08 -6.51 -35.96
CA GLY A 186 9.54 -5.13 -36.10
C GLY A 186 9.00 -4.17 -35.04
N ALA A 187 8.39 -4.68 -33.94
CA ALA A 187 7.93 -3.85 -32.85
C ALA A 187 9.12 -3.21 -32.10
N GLY A 188 9.06 -1.90 -31.91
CA GLY A 188 10.05 -1.19 -31.09
C GLY A 188 9.93 -1.58 -29.60
N GLU A 189 11.03 -1.50 -28.86
CA GLU A 189 11.11 -1.97 -27.45
C GLU A 189 10.12 -1.27 -26.51
N PHE A 190 9.92 0.04 -26.70
CA PHE A 190 8.96 0.79 -25.89
C PHE A 190 7.50 0.39 -26.20
N TYR A 191 7.22 0.08 -27.45
CA TYR A 191 5.93 -0.48 -27.86
C TYR A 191 5.72 -1.88 -27.25
N THR A 192 6.71 -2.77 -27.37
CA THR A 192 6.70 -4.11 -26.79
C THR A 192 6.45 -4.06 -25.29
N PHE A 193 7.15 -3.19 -24.57
CA PHE A 193 6.93 -3.02 -23.12
C PHE A 193 5.49 -2.60 -22.82
N ASN A 194 4.99 -1.53 -23.44
CA ASN A 194 3.69 -0.96 -23.05
C ASN A 194 2.49 -1.79 -23.54
N HIS A 195 2.58 -2.42 -24.73
CA HIS A 195 1.44 -3.08 -25.35
C HIS A 195 1.44 -4.60 -25.19
N ILE A 196 2.58 -5.22 -24.91
CA ILE A 196 2.70 -6.66 -24.76
C ILE A 196 3.04 -7.03 -23.29
N VAL A 197 4.15 -6.51 -22.77
CA VAL A 197 4.68 -6.91 -21.46
C VAL A 197 3.83 -6.35 -20.32
N LEU A 198 3.53 -5.06 -20.34
CA LEU A 198 2.77 -4.40 -19.28
C LEU A 198 1.36 -5.01 -19.07
N PRO A 199 0.59 -5.35 -20.13
CA PRO A 199 -0.65 -6.10 -19.99
C PRO A 199 -0.51 -7.48 -19.34
N ILE A 200 0.57 -8.22 -19.63
CA ILE A 200 0.86 -9.51 -18.98
C ILE A 200 1.16 -9.31 -17.48
N MET A 201 1.81 -8.21 -17.13
CA MET A 201 2.16 -7.85 -15.76
C MET A 201 0.99 -7.31 -14.93
N LYS A 202 -0.21 -7.14 -15.47
CA LYS A 202 -1.36 -6.52 -14.76
C LYS A 202 -1.58 -7.03 -13.34
N PRO A 203 -1.50 -8.34 -13.02
CA PRO A 203 -1.67 -8.80 -11.65
C PRO A 203 -0.58 -8.28 -10.70
N ALA A 204 0.68 -8.32 -11.12
CA ALA A 204 1.79 -7.80 -10.32
C ALA A 204 1.72 -6.28 -10.16
N LEU A 205 1.36 -5.56 -11.23
CA LEU A 205 1.16 -4.11 -11.21
C LEU A 205 0.08 -3.73 -10.18
N ALA A 206 -1.05 -4.45 -10.15
CA ALA A 206 -2.14 -4.18 -9.21
C ALA A 206 -1.71 -4.40 -7.75
N VAL A 207 -1.01 -5.51 -7.47
CA VAL A 207 -0.50 -5.81 -6.13
C VAL A 207 0.47 -4.71 -5.67
N GLN A 208 1.45 -4.37 -6.52
CA GLN A 208 2.45 -3.38 -6.16
C GLN A 208 1.88 -1.95 -6.11
N ALA A 209 0.86 -1.64 -6.90
CA ALA A 209 0.14 -0.36 -6.82
C ALA A 209 -0.56 -0.20 -5.46
N ILE A 210 -1.21 -1.26 -4.95
CA ILE A 210 -1.82 -1.23 -3.62
C ILE A 210 -0.75 -1.00 -2.54
N PHE A 211 0.33 -1.79 -2.56
CA PHE A 211 1.39 -1.66 -1.55
C PHE A 211 2.07 -0.29 -1.59
N SER A 212 2.39 0.21 -2.78
CA SER A 212 3.00 1.53 -2.95
C SER A 212 2.07 2.65 -2.50
N PHE A 213 0.78 2.56 -2.88
CA PHE A 213 -0.24 3.52 -2.43
C PHE A 213 -0.36 3.53 -0.91
N VAL A 214 -0.56 2.37 -0.28
CA VAL A 214 -0.73 2.24 1.17
C VAL A 214 0.52 2.70 1.92
N SER A 215 1.71 2.36 1.42
CA SER A 215 2.98 2.81 2.01
C SER A 215 3.12 4.34 1.98
N SER A 216 2.82 4.95 0.84
CA SER A 216 2.85 6.42 0.69
C SER A 216 1.73 7.11 1.47
N TRP A 217 0.51 6.54 1.46
CA TRP A 217 -0.65 7.05 2.20
C TRP A 217 -0.40 7.11 3.71
N ASN A 218 0.23 6.09 4.27
CA ASN A 218 0.53 6.00 5.70
C ASN A 218 1.84 6.70 6.10
N ASN A 219 2.58 7.23 5.13
CA ASN A 219 3.86 7.88 5.42
C ASN A 219 3.64 9.22 6.13
N TYR A 220 4.09 9.28 7.36
CA TYR A 220 4.11 10.49 8.17
C TYR A 220 5.48 11.16 8.15
N PHE A 221 6.55 10.35 8.27
CA PHE A 221 7.89 10.82 8.63
C PHE A 221 8.48 11.80 7.59
N ILE A 222 8.59 11.38 6.34
CA ILE A 222 9.17 12.25 5.29
C ILE A 222 8.26 13.46 4.97
N PRO A 223 6.93 13.30 4.81
CA PRO A 223 6.05 14.46 4.65
C PRO A 223 6.14 15.49 5.78
N ALA A 224 6.27 15.06 7.04
CA ALA A 224 6.41 15.96 8.18
C ALA A 224 7.73 16.76 8.18
N LEU A 225 8.79 16.25 7.55
CA LEU A 225 10.06 16.97 7.36
C LEU A 225 10.01 17.97 6.20
N VAL A 226 9.17 17.73 5.21
CA VAL A 226 9.14 18.46 3.93
C VAL A 226 8.07 19.55 3.91
N LEU A 227 6.89 19.28 4.49
CA LEU A 227 5.69 20.12 4.36
C LEU A 227 5.49 20.96 5.61
N ASP A 228 5.51 22.28 5.44
CA ASP A 228 5.41 23.22 6.55
C ASP A 228 3.99 23.83 6.68
N THR A 229 3.35 24.21 5.57
CA THR A 229 2.10 24.98 5.57
C THR A 229 0.85 24.10 5.69
N ALA A 230 -0.19 24.60 6.35
CA ALA A 230 -1.42 23.84 6.63
C ALA A 230 -2.12 23.34 5.36
N ASP A 231 -2.08 24.11 4.28
CA ASP A 231 -2.69 23.79 2.98
C ASP A 231 -2.00 22.64 2.24
N LYS A 232 -0.75 22.29 2.63
CA LYS A 232 0.03 21.19 2.02
C LYS A 232 0.14 19.95 2.89
N LYS A 233 -0.26 20.01 4.15
CA LYS A 233 -0.18 18.86 5.05
C LYS A 233 -0.95 17.66 4.52
N THR A 234 -0.37 16.48 4.69
CA THR A 234 -1.02 15.19 4.39
C THR A 234 -1.83 14.72 5.60
N LEU A 235 -2.74 13.79 5.37
CA LEU A 235 -3.65 13.29 6.41
C LEU A 235 -2.92 12.68 7.61
N PRO A 236 -1.84 11.88 7.48
CA PRO A 236 -1.06 11.40 8.62
C PRO A 236 -0.48 12.53 9.49
N ILE A 237 -0.08 13.65 8.89
CA ILE A 237 0.39 14.83 9.65
C ILE A 237 -0.75 15.41 10.48
N LEU A 238 -1.94 15.55 9.89
CA LEU A 238 -3.11 16.10 10.59
C LEU A 238 -3.57 15.17 11.73
N ILE A 239 -3.52 13.84 11.54
CA ILE A 239 -3.80 12.87 12.60
C ILE A 239 -2.79 13.01 13.73
N ALA A 240 -1.50 13.15 13.44
CA ALA A 240 -0.46 13.32 14.44
C ALA A 240 -0.66 14.64 15.22
N GLN A 241 -1.00 15.73 14.55
CA GLN A 241 -1.32 17.01 15.17
C GLN A 241 -2.51 16.93 16.13
N LEU A 242 -3.58 16.25 15.70
CA LEU A 242 -4.76 16.07 16.54
C LEU A 242 -4.46 15.23 17.80
N ARG A 243 -3.59 14.22 17.66
CA ARG A 243 -3.14 13.38 18.78
C ARG A 243 -2.18 14.08 19.74
N SER A 244 -1.43 15.06 19.27
CA SER A 244 -0.50 15.87 20.10
C SER A 244 -1.13 17.17 20.62
N ALA A 245 -2.44 17.38 20.42
CA ALA A 245 -3.13 18.52 20.94
C ALA A 245 -3.08 18.55 22.48
N ASP A 246 -3.11 19.77 23.05
CA ASP A 246 -3.15 19.99 24.48
C ASP A 246 -4.27 19.16 25.14
N PHE A 247 -3.97 18.60 26.31
CA PHE A 247 -4.87 17.67 27.05
C PHE A 247 -6.30 18.24 27.20
N LEU A 248 -6.42 19.57 27.40
CA LEU A 248 -7.71 20.26 27.52
C LEU A 248 -8.50 20.34 26.20
N LYS A 249 -7.81 20.20 25.06
CA LYS A 249 -8.40 20.28 23.71
C LYS A 249 -8.47 18.91 23.01
N PHE A 250 -7.94 17.87 23.67
CA PHE A 250 -7.86 16.53 23.11
C PHE A 250 -9.24 15.86 23.11
N ASP A 251 -9.72 15.47 21.94
CA ASP A 251 -11.00 14.78 21.77
C ASP A 251 -10.79 13.43 21.07
N MET A 252 -10.95 12.34 21.80
CA MET A 252 -10.84 10.99 21.28
C MET A 252 -11.87 10.69 20.18
N GLY A 253 -13.09 11.23 20.31
CA GLY A 253 -14.12 11.06 19.29
C GLY A 253 -13.70 11.65 17.93
N LYS A 254 -13.09 12.85 17.94
CA LYS A 254 -12.49 13.46 16.76
C LYS A 254 -11.34 12.59 16.19
N VAL A 255 -10.46 12.09 17.04
CA VAL A 255 -9.33 11.24 16.59
C VAL A 255 -9.83 9.99 15.90
N TYR A 256 -10.76 9.26 16.53
CA TYR A 256 -11.32 8.04 15.94
C TYR A 256 -12.09 8.33 14.65
N MET A 257 -12.82 9.43 14.59
CA MET A 257 -13.53 9.84 13.38
C MET A 257 -12.55 10.17 12.24
N LEU A 258 -11.46 10.91 12.52
CA LEU A 258 -10.45 11.26 11.52
C LEU A 258 -9.74 9.99 11.00
N VAL A 259 -9.42 9.06 11.87
CA VAL A 259 -8.82 7.75 11.49
C VAL A 259 -9.83 6.92 10.67
N ALA A 260 -11.11 6.92 11.02
CA ALA A 260 -12.15 6.25 10.24
C ALA A 260 -12.27 6.84 8.82
N ILE A 261 -12.21 8.17 8.67
CA ILE A 261 -12.15 8.83 7.36
C ILE A 261 -10.87 8.41 6.60
N ALA A 262 -9.73 8.32 7.29
CA ALA A 262 -8.45 7.98 6.68
C ALA A 262 -8.40 6.55 6.10
N ILE A 263 -9.20 5.63 6.60
CA ILE A 263 -9.24 4.25 6.11
C ILE A 263 -10.04 4.13 4.81
N LEU A 264 -11.04 4.97 4.58
CA LEU A 264 -11.94 4.86 3.43
C LEU A 264 -11.21 4.85 2.07
N PRO A 265 -10.27 5.77 1.77
CA PRO A 265 -9.56 5.75 0.49
C PRO A 265 -8.73 4.47 0.29
N VAL A 266 -8.14 3.93 1.36
CA VAL A 266 -7.38 2.67 1.29
C VAL A 266 -8.29 1.50 0.91
N ILE A 267 -9.48 1.41 1.54
CA ILE A 267 -10.49 0.39 1.21
C ILE A 267 -10.92 0.53 -0.25
N ILE A 268 -11.21 1.75 -0.71
CA ILE A 268 -11.62 2.01 -2.09
C ILE A 268 -10.54 1.55 -3.08
N VAL A 269 -9.29 1.94 -2.87
CA VAL A 269 -8.17 1.55 -3.74
C VAL A 269 -8.01 0.02 -3.76
N TYR A 270 -8.09 -0.63 -2.59
CA TYR A 270 -8.03 -2.08 -2.50
C TYR A 270 -9.17 -2.74 -3.29
N LEU A 271 -10.41 -2.31 -3.12
CA LEU A 271 -11.57 -2.89 -3.82
C LEU A 271 -11.47 -2.71 -5.35
N LEU A 272 -10.98 -1.55 -5.82
CA LEU A 272 -10.78 -1.29 -7.24
C LEU A 272 -9.73 -2.20 -7.88
N LEU A 273 -8.64 -2.50 -7.15
CA LEU A 273 -7.51 -3.25 -7.66
C LEU A 273 -7.56 -4.76 -7.34
N SER A 274 -8.31 -5.18 -6.32
CA SER A 274 -8.40 -6.59 -5.88
C SER A 274 -8.84 -7.56 -6.98
N LYS A 275 -9.71 -7.13 -7.89
CA LYS A 275 -10.15 -7.94 -9.04
C LYS A 275 -9.01 -8.40 -9.96
N PHE A 276 -7.94 -7.62 -10.06
CA PHE A 276 -6.78 -7.97 -10.87
C PHE A 276 -5.87 -8.98 -10.16
N ILE A 277 -5.83 -8.96 -8.82
CA ILE A 277 -5.07 -9.91 -7.99
C ILE A 277 -5.67 -11.31 -8.14
N VAL A 278 -6.98 -11.45 -7.96
CA VAL A 278 -7.68 -12.75 -7.99
C VAL A 278 -7.51 -13.43 -9.35
N ARG A 279 -7.58 -12.67 -10.45
CA ARG A 279 -7.39 -13.21 -11.81
C ARG A 279 -5.97 -13.73 -12.04
N GLY A 280 -4.95 -13.08 -11.47
CA GLY A 280 -3.55 -13.50 -11.62
C GLY A 280 -3.22 -14.79 -10.87
N VAL A 281 -3.77 -14.95 -9.67
CA VAL A 281 -3.59 -16.17 -8.86
C VAL A 281 -4.26 -17.39 -9.52
N ALA A 282 -5.44 -17.20 -10.12
CA ALA A 282 -6.15 -18.29 -10.81
C ALA A 282 -5.39 -18.81 -12.03
N LEU A 283 -4.69 -17.96 -12.77
CA LEU A 283 -3.89 -18.37 -13.94
C LEU A 283 -2.58 -19.05 -13.56
N GLY A 284 -1.99 -18.72 -12.41
CA GLY A 284 -0.77 -19.37 -11.89
C GLY A 284 -1.01 -20.73 -11.22
N GLY A 285 -2.22 -20.97 -10.71
CA GLY A 285 -2.57 -22.22 -10.00
C GLY A 285 -2.89 -23.43 -10.88
N VAL A 286 -2.93 -23.27 -12.21
CA VAL A 286 -3.26 -24.37 -13.16
C VAL A 286 -2.00 -25.08 -13.71
N LYS A 287 -0.81 -24.68 -13.27
CA LYS A 287 0.47 -25.33 -13.63
C LYS A 287 0.93 -26.33 -12.56
N GLY A 288 0.02 -27.10 -11.99
CA GLY A 288 0.30 -28.22 -11.09
C GLY A 288 -0.38 -29.48 -11.56
#